data_809a27792a4dfbc0220a46cdc0ca3e2a
#
_entry.id   809a27792a4dfbc0220a46cdc0ca3e2a
#
_cell.length_a   1.000
_cell.length_b   1.000
_cell.length_c   1.000
_cell.angle_alpha   90.00
_cell.angle_beta   90.00
_cell.angle_gamma   90.00
#
_symmetry.space_group_name_H-M   'P 1'
#
loop_
_entity.id
_entity.type
_entity.pdbx_description
1 polymer ?
#
loop_
_entity_poly.entity_id
_entity_poly.type
_entity_poly.pdbx_seq_one_letter_code
_entity_poly.pdbx_strand_id
1 'polypeptide(L)'
;ELEKNSYDLVILDSYSTRTIKVKSNLMPLIPFVGMYGYFNGPEVNRVLFGFHRMNQLLEYAKNEEEINYSARALLSISNEDCQLVENLKLPEEYISIAIGGEWVYRTYNNWEELIKQLIFREPQLKIVLVGSDNALRFSKELIKKIPSENLINCVNKFSFTQTAEIINKSKCLICCDGGLMHAANALKTPILPLFARLTPQMQLTENIISFSLFDDEDVNNIEVSSILAQYVNLTNYVHNHLQA
;
A
#
# COMPACT_ATOMS: atom_id res chain seq x y z
N GLU A 1 12.73 3.51 -24.64
CA GLU A 1 13.55 4.47 -23.86
C GLU A 1 14.82 3.84 -23.31
N LEU A 2 14.77 2.63 -22.72
CA LEU A 2 15.97 1.94 -22.19
C LEU A 2 17.06 1.70 -23.24
N GLU A 3 16.69 1.48 -24.50
CA GLU A 3 17.64 1.24 -25.59
C GLU A 3 18.41 2.49 -26.05
N LYS A 4 17.94 3.68 -25.70
CA LYS A 4 18.51 4.96 -26.13
C LYS A 4 19.57 5.52 -25.18
N ASN A 5 19.68 4.97 -23.99
CA ASN A 5 20.60 5.43 -22.99
C ASN A 5 21.78 4.47 -22.83
N SER A 6 22.96 4.99 -22.53
CA SER A 6 24.10 4.19 -22.11
C SER A 6 24.08 4.05 -20.58
N TYR A 7 24.28 2.83 -20.11
CA TYR A 7 24.33 2.51 -18.69
C TYR A 7 25.63 1.77 -18.39
N ASP A 8 26.25 2.08 -17.27
CA ASP A 8 27.46 1.40 -16.80
C ASP A 8 27.12 0.18 -15.95
N LEU A 9 25.97 0.22 -15.27
CA LEU A 9 25.50 -0.82 -14.35
C LEU A 9 23.97 -0.90 -14.35
N VAL A 10 23.45 -2.12 -14.27
CA VAL A 10 22.02 -2.39 -14.04
C VAL A 10 21.83 -2.95 -12.64
N ILE A 11 20.96 -2.32 -11.87
CA ILE A 11 20.56 -2.81 -10.54
C ILE A 11 19.20 -3.44 -10.66
N LEU A 12 19.09 -4.74 -10.31
CA LEU A 12 17.84 -5.47 -10.27
C LEU A 12 17.34 -5.51 -8.82
N ASP A 13 16.27 -4.79 -8.54
CA ASP A 13 15.63 -4.75 -7.23
C ASP A 13 14.89 -6.06 -6.91
N SER A 14 14.39 -6.76 -7.94
CA SER A 14 13.76 -8.07 -7.80
C SER A 14 14.42 -9.10 -8.72
N TYR A 15 14.62 -10.32 -8.20
CA TYR A 15 15.18 -11.43 -8.95
C TYR A 15 14.07 -12.29 -9.58
N SER A 16 13.31 -11.67 -10.49
CA SER A 16 12.22 -12.35 -11.20
C SER A 16 12.65 -12.75 -12.61
N THR A 17 12.02 -13.79 -13.15
CA THR A 17 12.21 -14.20 -14.56
C THR A 17 11.95 -13.03 -15.53
N ARG A 18 10.99 -12.16 -15.21
CA ARG A 18 10.66 -10.97 -16.01
C ARG A 18 11.83 -9.99 -16.01
N THR A 19 12.38 -9.65 -14.85
CA THR A 19 13.48 -8.69 -14.68
C THR A 19 14.74 -9.18 -15.41
N ILE A 20 15.05 -10.47 -15.25
CA ILE A 20 16.20 -11.11 -15.94
C ILE A 20 16.00 -11.07 -17.46
N LYS A 21 14.80 -11.38 -17.97
CA LYS A 21 14.50 -11.30 -19.41
C LYS A 21 14.65 -9.90 -19.96
N VAL A 22 14.16 -8.88 -19.25
CA VAL A 22 14.30 -7.47 -19.65
C VAL A 22 15.78 -7.11 -19.73
N LYS A 23 16.58 -7.41 -18.70
CA LYS A 23 18.02 -7.16 -18.70
C LYS A 23 18.73 -7.88 -19.84
N SER A 24 18.48 -9.17 -20.03
CA SER A 24 19.16 -9.98 -21.05
C SER A 24 18.82 -9.58 -22.48
N ASN A 25 17.61 -9.10 -22.73
CA ASN A 25 17.19 -8.69 -24.08
C ASN A 25 17.61 -7.25 -24.42
N LEU A 26 17.49 -6.32 -23.48
CA LEU A 26 17.72 -4.90 -23.74
C LEU A 26 19.14 -4.45 -23.42
N MET A 27 19.81 -5.09 -22.48
CA MET A 27 21.11 -4.68 -21.98
C MET A 27 22.04 -5.89 -21.75
N PRO A 28 22.27 -6.77 -22.76
CA PRO A 28 22.97 -8.05 -22.55
C PRO A 28 24.42 -7.87 -22.05
N LEU A 29 25.12 -6.85 -22.53
CA LEU A 29 26.55 -6.62 -22.25
C LEU A 29 26.80 -5.76 -21.00
N ILE A 30 25.79 -5.13 -20.42
CA ILE A 30 25.97 -4.28 -19.26
C ILE A 30 26.05 -5.14 -17.97
N PRO A 31 27.04 -4.91 -17.11
CA PRO A 31 27.11 -5.59 -15.82
C PRO A 31 25.85 -5.38 -15.01
N PHE A 32 25.48 -6.34 -14.16
CA PHE A 32 24.34 -6.18 -13.29
C PHE A 32 24.59 -6.72 -11.88
N VAL A 33 23.85 -6.19 -10.93
CA VAL A 33 23.79 -6.69 -9.56
C VAL A 33 22.33 -6.93 -9.16
N GLY A 34 22.06 -8.05 -8.53
CA GLY A 34 20.73 -8.36 -7.95
C GLY A 34 20.70 -8.01 -6.47
N MET A 35 19.70 -7.22 -6.07
CA MET A 35 19.57 -6.79 -4.68
C MET A 35 18.91 -7.85 -3.78
N TYR A 36 18.02 -8.69 -4.34
CA TYR A 36 17.25 -9.67 -3.59
C TYR A 36 17.63 -11.14 -3.85
N GLY A 37 18.73 -11.39 -4.55
CA GLY A 37 19.11 -12.75 -4.96
C GLY A 37 19.44 -13.69 -3.81
N TYR A 38 19.98 -13.18 -2.70
CA TYR A 38 20.42 -13.97 -1.55
C TYR A 38 20.23 -13.18 -0.26
N PHE A 39 19.04 -13.28 0.30
CA PHE A 39 18.77 -12.68 1.59
C PHE A 39 19.23 -13.64 2.71
N ASN A 40 20.39 -13.42 3.25
CA ASN A 40 20.96 -14.15 4.38
C ASN A 40 21.36 -13.20 5.53
N GLY A 41 20.69 -12.07 5.66
CA GLY A 41 20.97 -11.11 6.72
C GLY A 41 19.93 -11.17 7.84
N PRO A 42 20.19 -10.52 8.97
CA PRO A 42 19.21 -10.37 10.05
C PRO A 42 18.08 -9.42 9.65
N GLU A 43 18.27 -8.62 8.61
CA GLU A 43 17.29 -7.63 8.15
C GLU A 43 16.11 -8.30 7.47
N VAL A 44 14.95 -8.20 8.09
CA VAL A 44 13.70 -8.79 7.63
C VAL A 44 12.86 -7.80 6.82
N ASN A 45 12.99 -6.51 7.11
CA ASN A 45 12.24 -5.46 6.44
C ASN A 45 12.80 -5.20 5.03
N ARG A 46 11.93 -5.26 4.03
CA ARG A 46 12.33 -5.14 2.61
C ARG A 46 12.83 -3.74 2.25
N VAL A 47 12.29 -2.71 2.87
CA VAL A 47 12.73 -1.32 2.62
C VAL A 47 14.12 -1.10 3.21
N LEU A 48 14.33 -1.48 4.47
CA LEU A 48 15.63 -1.41 5.14
C LEU A 48 16.67 -2.22 4.39
N PHE A 49 16.34 -3.45 4.00
CA PHE A 49 17.23 -4.29 3.19
C PHE A 49 17.66 -3.61 1.89
N GLY A 50 16.73 -3.02 1.16
CA GLY A 50 17.02 -2.28 -0.06
C GLY A 50 18.01 -1.13 0.18
N PHE A 51 17.80 -0.34 1.24
CA PHE A 51 18.70 0.75 1.61
C PHE A 51 20.09 0.26 2.02
N HIS A 52 20.19 -0.79 2.84
CA HIS A 52 21.48 -1.37 3.25
C HIS A 52 22.26 -1.91 2.04
N ARG A 53 21.59 -2.62 1.12
CA ARG A 53 22.24 -3.14 -0.10
C ARG A 53 22.67 -2.04 -1.05
N MET A 54 21.86 -1.02 -1.23
CA MET A 54 22.23 0.13 -2.05
C MET A 54 23.43 0.88 -1.44
N ASN A 55 23.42 1.05 -0.11
CA ASN A 55 24.54 1.67 0.60
C ASN A 55 25.84 0.88 0.44
N GLN A 56 25.80 -0.44 0.53
CA GLN A 56 26.96 -1.31 0.28
C GLN A 56 27.48 -1.19 -1.16
N LEU A 57 26.56 -1.17 -2.13
CA LEU A 57 26.90 -1.09 -3.55
C LEU A 57 27.58 0.23 -3.92
N LEU A 58 27.11 1.33 -3.33
CA LEU A 58 27.60 2.67 -3.62
C LEU A 58 28.76 3.10 -2.70
N GLU A 59 29.17 2.22 -1.76
CA GLU A 59 30.17 2.53 -0.74
C GLU A 59 29.86 3.83 0.04
N TYR A 60 28.58 4.10 0.22
CA TYR A 60 28.09 5.29 0.89
C TYR A 60 28.18 5.08 2.40
N ALA A 61 29.23 5.62 3.01
CA ALA A 61 29.57 5.42 4.42
C ALA A 61 28.59 6.13 5.38
N LYS A 62 27.36 5.67 5.42
CA LYS A 62 26.41 6.04 6.49
C LYS A 62 26.46 5.00 7.58
N ASN A 63 26.29 5.43 8.82
CA ASN A 63 26.08 4.52 9.93
C ASN A 63 24.68 3.89 9.83
N GLU A 64 24.47 2.79 10.55
CA GLU A 64 23.24 2.01 10.51
C GLU A 64 22.02 2.82 10.96
N GLU A 65 22.17 3.68 11.96
CA GLU A 65 21.11 4.54 12.48
C GLU A 65 20.63 5.55 11.41
N GLU A 66 21.54 6.19 10.68
CA GLU A 66 21.20 7.09 9.58
C GLU A 66 20.50 6.35 8.42
N ILE A 67 20.92 5.12 8.12
CA ILE A 67 20.29 4.29 7.10
C ILE A 67 18.85 3.96 7.52
N ASN A 68 18.64 3.49 8.73
CA ASN A 68 17.32 3.15 9.26
C ASN A 68 16.39 4.36 9.28
N TYR A 69 16.90 5.53 9.68
CA TYR A 69 16.13 6.78 9.64
C TYR A 69 15.75 7.20 8.22
N SER A 70 16.66 7.01 7.25
CA SER A 70 16.46 7.41 5.86
C SER A 70 15.65 6.38 5.05
N ALA A 71 15.62 5.11 5.49
CA ALA A 71 14.96 4.02 4.78
C ALA A 71 13.44 4.17 4.85
N ARG A 72 12.86 4.73 3.79
CA ARG A 72 11.43 4.96 3.67
C ARG A 72 10.95 4.79 2.24
N ALA A 73 9.73 4.34 2.08
CA ALA A 73 9.06 4.38 0.79
C ALA A 73 8.76 5.84 0.42
N LEU A 74 8.89 6.17 -0.86
CA LEU A 74 8.56 7.50 -1.40
C LEU A 74 7.70 7.31 -2.66
N LEU A 75 6.67 8.12 -2.77
CA LEU A 75 5.82 8.20 -3.96
C LEU A 75 5.58 9.67 -4.30
N SER A 76 5.94 10.05 -5.52
CA SER A 76 5.62 11.39 -6.04
C SER A 76 4.34 11.34 -6.84
N ILE A 77 3.42 12.25 -6.54
CA ILE A 77 2.17 12.46 -7.28
C ILE A 77 2.31 13.76 -8.06
N SER A 78 1.96 13.75 -9.34
CA SER A 78 2.03 14.93 -10.18
C SER A 78 0.96 15.95 -9.79
N ASN A 79 1.24 17.24 -10.06
CA ASN A 79 0.23 18.29 -9.86
C ASN A 79 -1.03 18.05 -10.69
N GLU A 80 -0.90 17.44 -11.87
CA GLU A 80 -2.02 17.10 -12.74
C GLU A 80 -2.92 16.04 -12.08
N ASP A 81 -2.34 14.98 -11.49
CA ASP A 81 -3.08 13.96 -10.76
C ASP A 81 -3.76 14.54 -9.51
N CYS A 82 -3.08 15.42 -8.77
CA CYS A 82 -3.67 16.11 -7.62
C CYS A 82 -4.90 16.95 -8.03
N GLN A 83 -4.77 17.78 -9.09
CA GLN A 83 -5.87 18.60 -9.60
C GLN A 83 -7.04 17.75 -10.11
N LEU A 84 -6.75 16.63 -10.78
CA LEU A 84 -7.78 15.69 -11.23
C LEU A 84 -8.59 15.18 -10.04
N VAL A 85 -7.92 14.73 -8.98
CA VAL A 85 -8.58 14.20 -7.78
C VAL A 85 -9.37 15.29 -7.05
N GLU A 86 -8.87 16.51 -6.97
CA GLU A 86 -9.61 17.66 -6.41
C GLU A 86 -10.92 17.92 -7.16
N ASN A 87 -10.91 17.81 -8.49
CA ASN A 87 -12.08 18.00 -9.33
C ASN A 87 -13.14 16.89 -9.18
N LEU A 88 -12.83 15.77 -8.55
CA LEU A 88 -13.79 14.68 -8.29
C LEU A 88 -14.87 15.07 -7.26
N LYS A 89 -14.65 16.15 -6.50
CA LYS A 89 -15.55 16.60 -5.43
C LYS A 89 -15.93 15.48 -4.46
N LEU A 90 -14.93 14.69 -4.07
CA LEU A 90 -15.09 13.71 -2.99
C LEU A 90 -15.51 14.43 -1.70
N PRO A 91 -16.14 13.74 -0.76
CA PRO A 91 -16.44 14.32 0.56
C PRO A 91 -15.17 14.88 1.20
N GLU A 92 -15.30 15.94 1.97
CA GLU A 92 -14.18 16.56 2.67
C GLU A 92 -13.52 15.60 3.68
N GLU A 93 -14.36 14.78 4.31
CA GLU A 93 -13.91 13.75 5.24
C GLU A 93 -14.41 12.36 4.82
N TYR A 94 -13.49 11.44 4.64
CA TYR A 94 -13.80 10.05 4.31
C TYR A 94 -12.66 9.11 4.71
N ILE A 95 -12.97 7.81 4.76
CA ILE A 95 -11.96 6.75 4.81
C ILE A 95 -11.90 6.03 3.45
N SER A 96 -10.72 5.51 3.12
CA SER A 96 -10.56 4.65 1.94
C SER A 96 -10.55 3.18 2.35
N ILE A 97 -11.21 2.33 1.55
CA ILE A 97 -11.11 0.87 1.68
C ILE A 97 -10.59 0.31 0.35
N ALA A 98 -9.41 -0.29 0.38
CA ALA A 98 -8.85 -0.96 -0.78
C ALA A 98 -9.32 -2.41 -0.82
N ILE A 99 -10.20 -2.70 -1.78
CA ILE A 99 -10.76 -4.04 -1.99
C ILE A 99 -10.07 -4.74 -3.16
N GLY A 100 -10.07 -6.07 -3.13
CA GLY A 100 -9.37 -6.91 -4.09
C GLY A 100 -8.01 -7.38 -3.58
N GLY A 101 -7.39 -8.28 -4.32
CA GLY A 101 -6.09 -8.85 -4.02
C GLY A 101 -5.61 -9.69 -5.19
N GLU A 102 -4.30 -9.90 -5.31
CA GLU A 102 -3.71 -10.76 -6.34
C GLU A 102 -3.71 -12.23 -5.91
N TRP A 103 -3.54 -12.46 -4.60
CA TRP A 103 -3.47 -13.80 -4.01
C TRP A 103 -4.68 -14.07 -3.13
N VAL A 104 -5.24 -15.28 -3.20
CA VAL A 104 -6.44 -15.67 -2.43
C VAL A 104 -6.28 -15.37 -0.95
N TYR A 105 -5.17 -15.80 -0.34
CA TYR A 105 -4.89 -15.61 1.08
C TYR A 105 -4.64 -14.15 1.51
N ARG A 106 -4.52 -13.22 0.57
CA ARG A 106 -4.44 -11.76 0.78
C ARG A 106 -5.65 -11.02 0.23
N THR A 107 -6.73 -11.74 -0.10
CA THR A 107 -7.99 -11.16 -0.57
C THR A 107 -9.05 -11.37 0.49
N TYR A 108 -9.38 -10.31 1.21
CA TYR A 108 -10.39 -10.37 2.27
C TYR A 108 -11.79 -10.42 1.66
N ASN A 109 -12.64 -11.32 2.15
CA ASN A 109 -13.96 -11.56 1.57
C ASN A 109 -15.10 -10.90 2.37
N ASN A 110 -14.87 -10.55 3.65
CA ASN A 110 -15.90 -10.04 4.54
C ASN A 110 -16.05 -8.50 4.51
N TRP A 111 -15.61 -7.85 3.41
CA TRP A 111 -15.77 -6.40 3.23
C TRP A 111 -17.21 -5.92 3.34
N GLU A 112 -18.19 -6.72 2.86
CA GLU A 112 -19.60 -6.38 2.93
C GLU A 112 -20.06 -6.19 4.38
N GLU A 113 -19.73 -7.15 5.23
CA GLU A 113 -20.09 -7.11 6.65
C GLU A 113 -19.36 -5.96 7.37
N LEU A 114 -18.06 -5.79 7.12
CA LEU A 114 -17.30 -4.69 7.70
C LEU A 114 -17.92 -3.34 7.35
N ILE A 115 -18.22 -3.09 6.07
CA ILE A 115 -18.76 -1.82 5.59
C ILE A 115 -20.15 -1.56 6.21
N LYS A 116 -21.01 -2.57 6.27
CA LYS A 116 -22.33 -2.46 6.92
C LYS A 116 -22.20 -2.07 8.39
N GLN A 117 -21.29 -2.70 9.11
CA GLN A 117 -21.08 -2.40 10.52
C GLN A 117 -20.44 -1.01 10.74
N LEU A 118 -19.53 -0.57 9.87
CA LEU A 118 -18.98 0.78 9.91
C LEU A 118 -20.07 1.84 9.71
N ILE A 119 -20.90 1.70 8.69
CA ILE A 119 -22.02 2.61 8.40
C ILE A 119 -23.06 2.58 9.52
N PHE A 120 -23.34 1.41 10.10
CA PHE A 120 -24.28 1.29 11.23
C PHE A 120 -23.79 2.05 12.47
N ARG A 121 -22.50 1.96 12.77
CA ARG A 121 -21.88 2.64 13.93
C ARG A 121 -21.71 4.14 13.71
N GLU A 122 -21.38 4.52 12.49
CA GLU A 122 -21.12 5.90 12.08
C GLU A 122 -21.96 6.24 10.85
N PRO A 123 -23.26 6.60 10.99
CA PRO A 123 -24.16 6.84 9.85
C PRO A 123 -23.73 7.97 8.91
N GLN A 124 -22.85 8.88 9.36
CA GLN A 124 -22.32 9.97 8.54
C GLN A 124 -20.99 9.64 7.86
N LEU A 125 -20.37 8.48 8.21
CA LEU A 125 -19.10 8.06 7.65
C LEU A 125 -19.19 7.93 6.12
N LYS A 126 -18.30 8.61 5.42
CA LYS A 126 -18.13 8.45 3.97
C LYS A 126 -17.00 7.45 3.71
N ILE A 127 -17.25 6.49 2.84
CA ILE A 127 -16.32 5.41 2.49
C ILE A 127 -16.07 5.45 0.99
N VAL A 128 -14.80 5.58 0.59
CA VAL A 128 -14.36 5.51 -0.80
C VAL A 128 -13.73 4.16 -1.06
N LEU A 129 -14.35 3.35 -1.92
CA LEU A 129 -13.79 2.08 -2.37
C LEU A 129 -12.76 2.35 -3.45
N VAL A 130 -11.57 1.81 -3.29
CA VAL A 130 -10.46 1.86 -4.25
C VAL A 130 -9.98 0.44 -4.58
N GLY A 131 -9.28 0.29 -5.70
CA GLY A 131 -8.77 -1.01 -6.16
C GLY A 131 -8.59 -1.01 -7.67
N SER A 132 -7.99 -2.08 -8.17
CA SER A 132 -7.76 -2.30 -9.60
C SER A 132 -8.88 -3.16 -10.24
N ASP A 133 -8.64 -3.65 -11.45
CA ASP A 133 -9.58 -4.46 -12.23
C ASP A 133 -10.00 -5.76 -11.53
N ASN A 134 -9.11 -6.36 -10.74
CA ASN A 134 -9.41 -7.57 -9.96
C ASN A 134 -10.52 -7.36 -8.92
N ALA A 135 -10.73 -6.13 -8.46
CA ALA A 135 -11.78 -5.76 -7.51
C ALA A 135 -13.11 -5.32 -8.18
N LEU A 136 -13.12 -5.14 -9.51
CA LEU A 136 -14.21 -4.48 -10.22
C LEU A 136 -15.55 -5.22 -10.07
N ARG A 137 -15.56 -6.54 -10.19
CA ARG A 137 -16.78 -7.35 -10.02
C ARG A 137 -17.31 -7.23 -8.61
N PHE A 138 -16.45 -7.41 -7.63
CA PHE A 138 -16.81 -7.37 -6.22
C PHE A 138 -17.33 -5.99 -5.80
N SER A 139 -16.71 -4.90 -6.27
CA SER A 139 -17.18 -3.54 -5.99
C SER A 139 -18.59 -3.28 -6.50
N LYS A 140 -18.92 -3.77 -7.70
CA LYS A 140 -20.27 -3.65 -8.27
C LYS A 140 -21.32 -4.42 -7.45
N GLU A 141 -20.96 -5.59 -6.93
CA GLU A 141 -21.81 -6.37 -6.05
C GLU A 141 -22.01 -5.68 -4.69
N LEU A 142 -20.96 -5.12 -4.11
CA LEU A 142 -21.04 -4.36 -2.86
C LEU A 142 -21.99 -3.16 -2.97
N ILE A 143 -21.86 -2.35 -4.01
CA ILE A 143 -22.74 -1.18 -4.23
C ILE A 143 -24.21 -1.59 -4.35
N LYS A 144 -24.49 -2.73 -4.98
CA LYS A 144 -25.87 -3.25 -5.06
C LYS A 144 -26.42 -3.71 -3.72
N LYS A 145 -25.59 -4.34 -2.90
CA LYS A 145 -25.98 -4.92 -1.60
C LYS A 145 -26.03 -3.87 -0.48
N ILE A 146 -25.26 -2.79 -0.64
CA ILE A 146 -25.19 -1.70 0.32
C ILE A 146 -25.56 -0.41 -0.43
N PRO A 147 -26.81 -0.18 -0.76
CA PRO A 147 -27.26 1.05 -1.40
C PRO A 147 -27.19 2.19 -0.39
N SER A 148 -26.10 2.92 -0.40
CA SER A 148 -25.84 4.04 0.50
C SER A 148 -25.14 5.17 -0.22
N GLU A 149 -25.60 6.40 -0.04
CA GLU A 149 -24.89 7.60 -0.49
C GLU A 149 -23.54 7.81 0.22
N ASN A 150 -23.30 7.04 1.29
CA ASN A 150 -22.05 7.07 2.03
C ASN A 150 -20.96 6.21 1.39
N LEU A 151 -21.31 5.34 0.42
CA LEU A 151 -20.38 4.44 -0.24
C LEU A 151 -20.09 4.87 -1.67
N ILE A 152 -18.88 5.36 -1.92
CA ILE A 152 -18.43 5.89 -3.20
C ILE A 152 -17.50 4.89 -3.86
N ASN A 153 -17.81 4.48 -5.09
CA ASN A 153 -17.01 3.51 -5.83
C ASN A 153 -16.03 4.20 -6.78
N CYS A 154 -14.75 4.12 -6.46
CA CYS A 154 -13.62 4.57 -7.29
C CYS A 154 -12.78 3.41 -7.87
N VAL A 155 -13.21 2.15 -7.68
CA VAL A 155 -12.49 0.96 -8.14
C VAL A 155 -12.32 0.97 -9.66
N ASN A 156 -11.09 0.79 -10.13
CA ASN A 156 -10.69 0.72 -11.53
C ASN A 156 -11.10 1.94 -12.38
N LYS A 157 -11.18 3.12 -11.78
CA LYS A 157 -11.54 4.36 -12.49
C LYS A 157 -10.36 5.31 -12.68
N PHE A 158 -9.27 5.08 -11.98
CA PHE A 158 -8.14 5.98 -11.88
C PHE A 158 -6.82 5.24 -12.05
N SER A 159 -5.76 5.95 -12.45
CA SER A 159 -4.40 5.43 -12.46
C SER A 159 -3.94 5.09 -11.03
N PHE A 160 -2.79 4.43 -10.90
CA PHE A 160 -2.21 4.12 -9.60
C PHE A 160 -1.93 5.40 -8.78
N THR A 161 -1.32 6.41 -9.40
CA THR A 161 -0.98 7.68 -8.73
C THR A 161 -2.21 8.50 -8.36
N GLN A 162 -3.24 8.52 -9.20
CA GLN A 162 -4.54 9.14 -8.89
C GLN A 162 -5.25 8.41 -7.75
N THR A 163 -5.23 7.08 -7.74
CA THR A 163 -5.78 6.28 -6.64
C THR A 163 -5.00 6.52 -5.34
N ALA A 164 -3.68 6.65 -5.44
CA ALA A 164 -2.83 6.99 -4.29
C ALA A 164 -3.16 8.39 -3.73
N GLU A 165 -3.48 9.38 -4.60
CA GLU A 165 -3.92 10.70 -4.14
C GLU A 165 -5.30 10.66 -3.47
N ILE A 166 -6.23 9.84 -3.96
CA ILE A 166 -7.51 9.60 -3.27
C ILE A 166 -7.27 9.04 -1.86
N ILE A 167 -6.33 8.10 -1.73
CA ILE A 167 -5.94 7.54 -0.42
C ILE A 167 -5.26 8.60 0.44
N ASN A 168 -4.37 9.40 -0.13
CA ASN A 168 -3.64 10.46 0.57
C ASN A 168 -4.57 11.49 1.24
N LYS A 169 -5.70 11.81 0.58
CA LYS A 169 -6.73 12.72 1.10
C LYS A 169 -7.70 12.07 2.11
N SER A 170 -7.64 10.76 2.30
CA SER A 170 -8.51 10.08 3.27
C SER A 170 -7.96 10.15 4.70
N LYS A 171 -8.83 10.04 5.69
CA LYS A 171 -8.43 9.96 7.11
C LYS A 171 -7.57 8.73 7.39
N CYS A 172 -7.88 7.63 6.74
CA CYS A 172 -7.10 6.40 6.80
C CYS A 172 -7.46 5.46 5.65
N LEU A 173 -6.59 4.47 5.43
CA LEU A 173 -6.82 3.36 4.51
C LEU A 173 -6.99 2.05 5.27
N ILE A 174 -8.09 1.33 5.02
CA ILE A 174 -8.25 -0.07 5.42
C ILE A 174 -7.97 -0.94 4.18
N CYS A 175 -7.06 -1.90 4.27
CA CYS A 175 -6.61 -2.69 3.11
C CYS A 175 -6.01 -4.02 3.50
N CYS A 176 -5.78 -4.90 2.53
CA CYS A 176 -4.83 -6.00 2.66
C CYS A 176 -3.42 -5.57 2.21
N ASP A 177 -2.42 -6.42 2.48
CA ASP A 177 -1.05 -6.24 1.96
C ASP A 177 -1.07 -6.21 0.43
N GLY A 178 -0.60 -5.11 -0.15
CA GLY A 178 -0.59 -4.87 -1.59
C GLY A 178 -0.09 -3.49 -1.99
N GLY A 179 -0.12 -3.20 -3.30
CA GLY A 179 0.44 -1.96 -3.86
C GLY A 179 -0.16 -0.68 -3.26
N LEU A 180 -1.46 -0.64 -2.97
CA LEU A 180 -2.13 0.54 -2.39
C LEU A 180 -1.75 0.75 -0.92
N MET A 181 -1.46 -0.32 -0.16
CA MET A 181 -0.89 -0.22 1.18
C MET A 181 0.50 0.44 1.13
N HIS A 182 1.34 0.02 0.18
CA HIS A 182 2.67 0.63 0.01
C HIS A 182 2.58 2.09 -0.45
N ALA A 183 1.59 2.44 -1.27
CA ALA A 183 1.32 3.83 -1.63
C ALA A 183 0.95 4.68 -0.40
N ALA A 184 0.04 4.19 0.44
CA ALA A 184 -0.33 4.85 1.69
C ALA A 184 0.88 5.00 2.64
N ASN A 185 1.71 3.97 2.76
CA ASN A 185 2.96 4.02 3.53
C ASN A 185 3.90 5.13 3.01
N ALA A 186 4.08 5.23 1.68
CA ALA A 186 4.91 6.25 1.06
C ALA A 186 4.39 7.68 1.26
N LEU A 187 3.07 7.85 1.32
CA LEU A 187 2.37 9.12 1.51
C LEU A 187 2.11 9.45 2.99
N LYS A 188 2.42 8.53 3.91
CA LYS A 188 2.19 8.63 5.35
C LYS A 188 0.71 8.72 5.74
N THR A 189 -0.19 8.25 4.90
CA THR A 189 -1.60 8.10 5.23
C THR A 189 -1.75 7.03 6.32
N PRO A 190 -2.46 7.28 7.42
CA PRO A 190 -2.70 6.27 8.45
C PRO A 190 -3.35 5.01 7.88
N ILE A 191 -2.90 3.83 8.30
CA ILE A 191 -3.38 2.56 7.72
C ILE A 191 -3.85 1.56 8.76
N LEU A 192 -4.85 0.77 8.37
CA LEU A 192 -5.28 -0.46 9.04
C LEU A 192 -5.12 -1.63 8.04
N PRO A 193 -3.92 -2.19 7.93
CA PRO A 193 -3.66 -3.26 6.97
C PRO A 193 -3.89 -4.64 7.58
N LEU A 194 -4.45 -5.52 6.76
CA LEU A 194 -4.63 -6.95 7.04
C LEU A 194 -3.50 -7.72 6.36
N PHE A 195 -2.74 -8.44 7.14
CA PHE A 195 -1.61 -9.24 6.67
C PHE A 195 -1.88 -10.72 6.80
N ALA A 196 -1.35 -11.50 5.85
CA ALA A 196 -1.22 -12.94 5.97
C ALA A 196 0.15 -13.40 5.44
N ARG A 197 0.80 -14.32 6.16
CA ARG A 197 2.12 -14.91 5.85
C ARG A 197 3.29 -13.94 5.92
N LEU A 198 3.13 -12.71 5.44
CA LEU A 198 4.13 -11.65 5.59
C LEU A 198 3.69 -10.75 6.75
N THR A 199 4.59 -10.49 7.68
CA THR A 199 4.29 -9.69 8.85
C THR A 199 4.37 -8.18 8.56
N PRO A 200 3.71 -7.33 9.36
CA PRO A 200 3.84 -5.88 9.24
C PRO A 200 5.31 -5.41 9.25
N GLN A 201 6.14 -6.01 10.09
CA GLN A 201 7.56 -5.67 10.24
C GLN A 201 8.37 -5.93 8.96
N MET A 202 7.91 -6.86 8.12
CA MET A 202 8.56 -7.14 6.82
C MET A 202 8.21 -6.10 5.75
N GLN A 203 7.09 -5.38 5.88
CA GLN A 203 6.50 -4.59 4.81
C GLN A 203 6.43 -3.09 5.10
N LEU A 204 6.29 -2.71 6.37
CA LEU A 204 6.07 -1.32 6.77
C LEU A 204 7.34 -0.70 7.34
N THR A 205 7.48 0.61 7.16
CA THR A 205 8.53 1.40 7.82
C THR A 205 8.02 1.94 9.16
N GLU A 206 8.92 2.24 10.10
CA GLU A 206 8.57 2.74 11.43
C GLU A 206 7.86 4.10 11.42
N ASN A 207 7.92 4.81 10.29
CA ASN A 207 7.41 6.18 10.16
C ASN A 207 5.92 6.24 9.77
N ILE A 208 5.19 5.13 9.77
CA ILE A 208 3.77 5.07 9.42
C ILE A 208 2.91 4.82 10.67
N ILE A 209 1.79 5.53 10.75
CA ILE A 209 0.73 5.22 11.72
C ILE A 209 0.00 3.98 11.20
N SER A 210 0.22 2.85 11.85
CA SER A 210 -0.37 1.57 11.45
C SER A 210 -0.95 0.81 12.64
N PHE A 211 -2.20 0.36 12.47
CA PHE A 211 -2.91 -0.53 13.39
C PHE A 211 -3.15 -1.87 12.69
N SER A 212 -2.08 -2.62 12.49
CA SER A 212 -2.06 -3.84 11.69
C SER A 212 -2.73 -5.02 12.40
N LEU A 213 -3.38 -5.88 11.60
CA LEU A 213 -3.83 -7.21 12.00
C LEU A 213 -3.11 -8.25 11.15
N PHE A 214 -2.83 -9.39 11.75
CA PHE A 214 -2.04 -10.46 11.14
C PHE A 214 -2.61 -11.84 11.44
N ASP A 215 -2.58 -12.71 10.44
CA ASP A 215 -2.84 -14.14 10.55
C ASP A 215 -1.74 -14.91 9.80
N ASP A 216 -1.35 -16.08 10.30
CA ASP A 216 -0.25 -16.86 9.74
C ASP A 216 -0.57 -17.44 8.35
N GLU A 217 -1.83 -17.60 7.99
CA GLU A 217 -2.25 -18.33 6.81
C GLU A 217 -3.07 -17.49 5.82
N ASP A 218 -4.15 -16.86 6.28
CA ASP A 218 -5.15 -16.21 5.43
C ASP A 218 -5.79 -15.01 6.11
N VAL A 219 -5.89 -13.86 5.42
CA VAL A 219 -6.56 -12.66 5.95
C VAL A 219 -8.02 -12.90 6.29
N ASN A 220 -8.65 -13.93 5.74
CA ASN A 220 -10.04 -14.27 6.03
C ASN A 220 -10.26 -14.89 7.41
N ASN A 221 -9.19 -15.28 8.11
CA ASN A 221 -9.23 -15.68 9.52
C ASN A 221 -9.32 -14.47 10.46
N ILE A 222 -9.10 -13.26 9.94
CA ILE A 222 -9.23 -12.02 10.72
C ILE A 222 -10.72 -11.65 10.84
N GLU A 223 -11.21 -11.67 12.07
CA GLU A 223 -12.61 -11.36 12.38
C GLU A 223 -12.94 -9.88 12.12
N VAL A 224 -14.14 -9.61 11.59
CA VAL A 224 -14.66 -8.24 11.39
C VAL A 224 -14.64 -7.43 12.68
N SER A 225 -14.95 -8.06 13.81
CA SER A 225 -14.91 -7.44 15.14
C SER A 225 -13.52 -6.91 15.52
N SER A 226 -12.46 -7.63 15.15
CA SER A 226 -11.08 -7.22 15.38
C SER A 226 -10.70 -6.02 14.51
N ILE A 227 -11.15 -6.00 13.25
CA ILE A 227 -10.92 -4.85 12.34
C ILE A 227 -11.63 -3.60 12.89
N LEU A 228 -12.87 -3.74 13.34
CA LEU A 228 -13.63 -2.64 13.93
C LEU A 228 -12.99 -2.10 15.22
N ALA A 229 -12.47 -2.97 16.07
CA ALA A 229 -11.75 -2.56 17.27
C ALA A 229 -10.48 -1.75 16.91
N GLN A 230 -9.70 -2.22 15.94
CA GLN A 230 -8.51 -1.50 15.48
C GLN A 230 -8.84 -0.20 14.74
N TYR A 231 -9.96 -0.15 14.01
CA TYR A 231 -10.45 1.08 13.40
C TYR A 231 -10.73 2.16 14.44
N VAL A 232 -11.40 1.81 15.54
CA VAL A 232 -11.64 2.74 16.67
C VAL A 232 -10.32 3.20 17.29
N ASN A 233 -9.36 2.30 17.50
CA ASN A 233 -8.04 2.67 18.02
C ASN A 233 -7.31 3.64 17.09
N LEU A 234 -7.30 3.35 15.76
CA LEU A 234 -6.69 4.19 14.75
C LEU A 234 -7.32 5.59 14.70
N THR A 235 -8.66 5.67 14.64
CA THR A 235 -9.36 6.95 14.56
C THR A 235 -9.16 7.80 15.80
N ASN A 236 -9.17 7.19 17.00
CA ASN A 236 -8.86 7.88 18.24
C ASN A 236 -7.41 8.39 18.26
N TYR A 237 -6.47 7.60 17.78
CA TYR A 237 -5.06 8.01 17.67
C TYR A 237 -4.90 9.21 16.73
N VAL A 238 -5.49 9.14 15.53
CA VAL A 238 -5.45 10.20 14.52
C VAL A 238 -6.08 11.50 15.08
N HIS A 239 -7.23 11.39 15.73
CA HIS A 239 -7.90 12.53 16.34
C HIS A 239 -7.03 13.23 17.40
N ASN A 240 -6.39 12.46 18.27
CA ASN A 240 -5.61 13.00 19.37
C ASN A 240 -4.22 13.55 18.98
N HIS A 241 -3.65 13.13 17.85
CA HIS A 241 -2.25 13.42 17.52
C HIS A 241 -2.05 14.17 16.20
N LEU A 242 -3.04 14.21 15.31
CA LEU A 242 -2.91 14.88 14.01
C LEU A 242 -3.82 16.10 13.83
N GLN A 243 -4.72 16.37 14.77
CA GLN A 243 -5.59 17.57 14.77
C GLN A 243 -5.14 18.64 15.79
N ALA A 244 -3.96 18.47 16.38
CA ALA A 244 -3.38 19.43 17.32
C ALA A 244 -2.41 20.41 16.64
#